data_8795104aa63ead93ee163a114c28c34b
#
_entry.id   8795104aa63ead93ee163a114c28c34b
#
_cell.length_a   1.000
_cell.length_b   1.000
_cell.length_c   1.000
_cell.angle_alpha   90.00
_cell.angle_beta   90.00
_cell.angle_gamma   90.00
#
_symmetry.space_group_name_H-M   'P 1'
#
loop_
_entity.id
_entity.type
_entity.pdbx_description
1 polymer ?
#
loop_
_entity_poly.entity_id
_entity_poly.type
_entity_poly.pdbx_seq_one_letter_code
_entity_poly.pdbx_strand_id
1 'polypeptide(L)'
;MSLDLINIIFGMKVRQARLEAGLTLTDLARQAEMSPSYLTEIEKGRKYPRADKIVKMAEALGKPYDDLVSIRLAPSLRQLETTLSSTTMQRFPFEEFGLEPADVLGLITREPERASALLHAVVEIARRYDLREEEFLRAALRSYQEMHENYFPDLEDAALRFSAEFGPRYGFDETMLPTLDALSTLLRQEYDYTIDDRALANIEELRAFRSLVLPGRRPQLFINSRLYARQVKFILAREIGYRYLSLKERSLTSTPDRVDSFQQLLNDARAAYFGGALLMPRGRVLADLQAFFALPAWEPGRFSAMLTTYGVTPEMLLYRFSELIPEFFGIKLHILRFHHTAGSDEYHLVRHLNMNQLLVPSGIGLLEHHCRRWLSIRLLPDAPGAAADPLPVGVQLSEFLSTQEQFLCMGFGRRMVLSPQVASSVIIGFRVDADLRATVRFLDDPNIPRDIIHETCERCPLTPEQCTVRAAPPALLEARREQMARKLALSQLQARYGTGD
;
A
#
# COMPACT_ATOMS: atom_id res chain seq x y z
N MET A 1 -2.86 -19.12 -5.21
CA MET A 1 -3.35 -20.15 -6.17
C MET A 1 -3.59 -19.45 -7.50
N SER A 2 -2.95 -19.90 -8.59
CA SER A 2 -3.24 -19.31 -9.91
C SER A 2 -4.70 -19.64 -10.25
N LEU A 3 -5.47 -18.63 -10.67
CA LEU A 3 -6.78 -18.82 -11.26
C LEU A 3 -6.66 -19.85 -12.39
N ASP A 4 -7.27 -21.02 -12.23
CA ASP A 4 -7.32 -21.99 -13.31
C ASP A 4 -8.38 -21.50 -14.31
N LEU A 5 -7.91 -20.69 -15.27
CA LEU A 5 -8.74 -20.02 -16.27
C LEU A 5 -9.65 -21.00 -17.03
N ILE A 6 -9.18 -22.24 -17.22
CA ILE A 6 -9.94 -23.29 -17.90
C ILE A 6 -11.16 -23.67 -17.07
N ASN A 7 -10.99 -23.88 -15.76
CA ASN A 7 -12.09 -24.23 -14.85
C ASN A 7 -13.12 -23.10 -14.80
N ILE A 8 -12.65 -21.89 -14.79
CA ILE A 8 -13.47 -20.68 -14.74
C ILE A 8 -14.30 -20.52 -16.00
N ILE A 9 -13.68 -20.56 -17.17
CA ILE A 9 -14.38 -20.45 -18.45
C ILE A 9 -15.41 -21.58 -18.61
N PHE A 10 -15.04 -22.80 -18.26
CA PHE A 10 -15.93 -23.94 -18.32
C PHE A 10 -17.15 -23.76 -17.40
N GLY A 11 -16.92 -23.43 -16.12
CA GLY A 11 -17.98 -23.20 -15.13
C GLY A 11 -18.94 -22.07 -15.54
N MET A 12 -18.40 -20.99 -16.09
CA MET A 12 -19.18 -19.88 -16.62
C MET A 12 -20.08 -20.30 -17.78
N LYS A 13 -19.57 -21.07 -18.74
CA LYS A 13 -20.34 -21.59 -19.86
C LYS A 13 -21.46 -22.52 -19.44
N VAL A 14 -21.18 -23.45 -18.53
CA VAL A 14 -22.16 -24.34 -17.94
C VAL A 14 -23.28 -23.55 -17.26
N ARG A 15 -22.94 -22.59 -16.42
CA ARG A 15 -23.92 -21.75 -15.74
C ARG A 15 -24.76 -20.92 -16.72
N GLN A 16 -24.13 -20.31 -17.71
CA GLN A 16 -24.84 -19.53 -18.73
C GLN A 16 -25.82 -20.42 -19.51
N ALA A 17 -25.37 -21.56 -20.00
CA ALA A 17 -26.20 -22.50 -20.74
C ALA A 17 -27.36 -23.01 -19.87
N ARG A 18 -27.13 -23.26 -18.57
CA ARG A 18 -28.20 -23.66 -17.64
C ARG A 18 -29.25 -22.56 -17.49
N LEU A 19 -28.84 -21.32 -17.35
CA LEU A 19 -29.77 -20.18 -17.20
C LEU A 19 -30.54 -19.94 -18.52
N GLU A 20 -29.89 -20.07 -19.68
CA GLU A 20 -30.52 -19.98 -20.98
C GLU A 20 -31.57 -21.09 -21.19
N ALA A 21 -31.28 -22.32 -20.66
CA ALA A 21 -32.22 -23.43 -20.71
C ALA A 21 -33.34 -23.33 -19.66
N GLY A 22 -33.33 -22.30 -18.79
CA GLY A 22 -34.31 -22.14 -17.72
C GLY A 22 -34.24 -23.19 -16.60
N LEU A 23 -33.12 -23.92 -16.49
CA LEU A 23 -32.93 -24.99 -15.50
C LEU A 23 -32.44 -24.46 -14.16
N THR A 24 -33.00 -25.02 -13.08
CA THR A 24 -32.40 -24.83 -11.75
C THR A 24 -31.10 -25.63 -11.62
N LEU A 25 -30.26 -25.28 -10.67
CA LEU A 25 -29.03 -26.02 -10.38
C LEU A 25 -29.33 -27.50 -10.04
N THR A 26 -30.43 -27.76 -9.31
CA THR A 26 -30.87 -29.09 -8.95
C THR A 26 -31.35 -29.86 -10.16
N ASP A 27 -32.05 -29.23 -11.11
CA ASP A 27 -32.54 -29.88 -12.31
C ASP A 27 -31.38 -30.30 -13.23
N LEU A 28 -30.42 -29.45 -13.49
CA LEU A 28 -29.24 -29.79 -14.26
C LEU A 28 -28.41 -30.89 -13.56
N ALA A 29 -28.22 -30.79 -12.27
CA ALA A 29 -27.48 -31.81 -11.52
C ALA A 29 -28.16 -33.22 -11.64
N ARG A 30 -29.48 -33.27 -11.55
CA ARG A 30 -30.24 -34.48 -11.71
C ARG A 30 -30.13 -35.04 -13.14
N GLN A 31 -30.26 -34.18 -14.17
CA GLN A 31 -30.18 -34.63 -15.57
C GLN A 31 -28.77 -35.09 -15.94
N ALA A 32 -27.73 -34.42 -15.40
CA ALA A 32 -26.34 -34.80 -15.63
C ALA A 32 -25.81 -35.88 -14.67
N GLU A 33 -26.70 -36.50 -13.86
CA GLU A 33 -26.36 -37.55 -12.92
C GLU A 33 -25.20 -37.19 -11.99
N MET A 34 -25.28 -36.00 -11.35
CA MET A 34 -24.29 -35.53 -10.38
C MET A 34 -24.96 -34.88 -9.17
N SER A 35 -24.19 -34.66 -8.10
CA SER A 35 -24.71 -33.96 -6.92
C SER A 35 -24.82 -32.45 -7.19
N PRO A 36 -25.84 -31.75 -6.65
CA PRO A 36 -25.93 -30.31 -6.73
C PRO A 36 -24.70 -29.59 -6.19
N SER A 37 -24.09 -30.10 -5.13
CA SER A 37 -22.86 -29.55 -4.57
C SER A 37 -21.67 -29.64 -5.53
N TYR A 38 -21.53 -30.77 -6.25
CA TYR A 38 -20.49 -30.92 -7.26
C TYR A 38 -20.68 -29.99 -8.46
N LEU A 39 -21.92 -29.83 -8.94
CA LEU A 39 -22.26 -28.90 -9.99
C LEU A 39 -21.99 -27.44 -9.54
N THR A 40 -22.28 -27.11 -8.29
CA THR A 40 -21.94 -25.80 -7.71
C THR A 40 -20.45 -25.54 -7.77
N GLU A 41 -19.61 -26.51 -7.43
CA GLU A 41 -18.15 -26.37 -7.49
C GLU A 41 -17.64 -26.21 -8.92
N ILE A 42 -18.30 -26.86 -9.88
CA ILE A 42 -18.02 -26.68 -11.33
C ILE A 42 -18.41 -25.28 -11.80
N GLU A 43 -19.66 -24.84 -11.52
CA GLU A 43 -20.12 -23.51 -11.91
C GLU A 43 -19.34 -22.38 -11.24
N LYS A 44 -18.73 -22.64 -10.08
CA LYS A 44 -17.82 -21.74 -9.38
C LYS A 44 -16.37 -21.79 -9.89
N GLY A 45 -16.07 -22.58 -10.91
CA GLY A 45 -14.71 -22.71 -11.43
C GLY A 45 -13.72 -23.38 -10.49
N ARG A 46 -14.18 -24.03 -9.40
CA ARG A 46 -13.32 -24.70 -8.43
C ARG A 46 -12.94 -26.11 -8.84
N LYS A 47 -13.72 -26.74 -9.72
CA LYS A 47 -13.50 -28.10 -10.21
C LYS A 47 -13.74 -28.19 -11.70
N TYR A 48 -12.87 -28.97 -12.37
CA TYR A 48 -13.08 -29.39 -13.74
C TYR A 48 -13.64 -30.81 -13.75
N PRO A 49 -14.79 -31.07 -14.43
CA PRO A 49 -15.38 -32.39 -14.45
C PRO A 49 -14.65 -33.33 -15.40
N ARG A 50 -14.81 -34.64 -15.18
CA ARG A 50 -14.32 -35.64 -16.13
C ARG A 50 -15.15 -35.62 -17.43
N ALA A 51 -14.56 -36.12 -18.51
CA ALA A 51 -15.17 -36.12 -19.85
C ALA A 51 -16.58 -36.74 -19.90
N ASP A 52 -16.79 -37.84 -19.15
CA ASP A 52 -18.11 -38.51 -19.05
C ASP A 52 -19.17 -37.58 -18.44
N LYS A 53 -18.81 -36.77 -17.47
CA LYS A 53 -19.71 -35.79 -16.84
C LYS A 53 -19.96 -34.57 -17.75
N ILE A 54 -18.97 -34.18 -18.55
CA ILE A 54 -19.13 -33.10 -19.52
C ILE A 54 -20.12 -33.51 -20.62
N VAL A 55 -20.05 -34.76 -21.12
CA VAL A 55 -21.01 -35.28 -22.10
C VAL A 55 -22.43 -35.21 -21.54
N LYS A 56 -22.67 -35.68 -20.34
CA LYS A 56 -24.00 -35.64 -19.70
C LYS A 56 -24.51 -34.21 -19.49
N MET A 57 -23.64 -33.28 -19.13
CA MET A 57 -24.03 -31.88 -19.05
C MET A 57 -24.35 -31.28 -20.42
N ALA A 58 -23.56 -31.59 -21.45
CA ALA A 58 -23.79 -31.14 -22.82
C ALA A 58 -25.17 -31.62 -23.35
N GLU A 59 -25.50 -32.90 -23.13
CA GLU A 59 -26.80 -33.46 -23.46
C GLU A 59 -27.94 -32.78 -22.71
N ALA A 60 -27.82 -32.63 -21.40
CA ALA A 60 -28.83 -31.97 -20.56
C ALA A 60 -29.04 -30.48 -20.91
N LEU A 61 -28.01 -29.80 -21.37
CA LEU A 61 -28.05 -28.41 -21.78
C LEU A 61 -28.40 -28.20 -23.26
N GLY A 62 -28.48 -29.28 -24.06
CA GLY A 62 -28.69 -29.19 -25.49
C GLY A 62 -27.57 -28.42 -26.23
N LYS A 63 -26.33 -28.48 -25.73
CA LYS A 63 -25.17 -27.82 -26.31
C LYS A 63 -24.16 -28.86 -26.83
N PRO A 64 -23.43 -28.57 -27.94
CA PRO A 64 -22.32 -29.42 -28.35
C PRO A 64 -21.26 -29.54 -27.29
N TYR A 65 -20.63 -30.71 -27.15
CA TYR A 65 -19.52 -30.96 -26.23
C TYR A 65 -18.39 -29.95 -26.43
N ASP A 66 -18.01 -29.70 -27.71
CA ASP A 66 -16.93 -28.80 -28.07
C ASP A 66 -17.19 -27.34 -27.65
N ASP A 67 -18.45 -26.92 -27.62
CA ASP A 67 -18.81 -25.57 -27.16
C ASP A 67 -18.54 -25.39 -25.67
N LEU A 68 -18.77 -26.44 -24.86
CA LEU A 68 -18.51 -26.38 -23.40
C LEU A 68 -17.02 -26.43 -23.08
N VAL A 69 -16.26 -27.33 -23.74
CA VAL A 69 -14.82 -27.51 -23.47
C VAL A 69 -13.92 -26.47 -24.14
N SER A 70 -14.41 -25.80 -25.17
CA SER A 70 -13.65 -24.73 -25.81
C SER A 70 -13.36 -23.60 -24.85
N ILE A 71 -12.11 -23.15 -24.83
CA ILE A 71 -11.70 -21.95 -24.06
C ILE A 71 -12.15 -20.65 -24.74
N ARG A 72 -12.66 -20.72 -25.98
CA ARG A 72 -13.15 -19.55 -26.73
C ARG A 72 -14.49 -19.10 -26.16
N LEU A 73 -14.57 -17.84 -25.76
CA LEU A 73 -15.80 -17.18 -25.36
C LEU A 73 -16.55 -16.61 -26.58
N ALA A 74 -17.83 -16.30 -26.41
CA ALA A 74 -18.59 -15.56 -27.40
C ALA A 74 -17.89 -14.25 -27.80
N PRO A 75 -18.09 -13.75 -29.02
CA PRO A 75 -17.43 -12.53 -29.52
C PRO A 75 -17.55 -11.32 -28.56
N SER A 76 -18.69 -11.16 -27.90
CA SER A 76 -18.97 -10.13 -26.90
C SER A 76 -18.11 -10.28 -25.60
N LEU A 77 -17.58 -11.46 -25.34
CA LEU A 77 -16.80 -11.79 -24.14
C LEU A 77 -15.31 -11.98 -24.43
N ARG A 78 -14.83 -11.77 -25.65
CA ARG A 78 -13.40 -11.90 -25.98
C ARG A 78 -12.52 -10.93 -25.20
N GLN A 79 -13.01 -9.73 -24.93
CA GLN A 79 -12.30 -8.75 -24.11
C GLN A 79 -12.14 -9.24 -22.66
N LEU A 80 -13.14 -9.97 -22.15
CA LEU A 80 -13.07 -10.58 -20.83
C LEU A 80 -11.98 -11.67 -20.77
N GLU A 81 -11.91 -12.53 -21.80
CA GLU A 81 -10.85 -13.54 -21.93
C GLU A 81 -9.47 -12.90 -21.91
N THR A 82 -9.25 -11.86 -22.72
CA THR A 82 -7.98 -11.11 -22.76
C THR A 82 -7.67 -10.46 -21.41
N THR A 83 -8.68 -9.91 -20.74
CA THR A 83 -8.51 -9.24 -19.45
C THR A 83 -8.19 -10.22 -18.34
N LEU A 84 -8.94 -11.34 -18.24
CA LEU A 84 -8.69 -12.38 -17.23
C LEU A 84 -7.36 -13.11 -17.47
N SER A 85 -6.92 -13.22 -18.72
CA SER A 85 -5.63 -13.78 -19.10
C SER A 85 -4.47 -12.83 -18.88
N SER A 86 -4.74 -11.54 -18.60
CA SER A 86 -3.66 -10.58 -18.35
C SER A 86 -2.89 -10.94 -17.09
N THR A 87 -1.57 -10.77 -17.13
CA THR A 87 -0.68 -11.03 -15.98
C THR A 87 -1.12 -10.26 -14.75
N THR A 88 -1.64 -9.04 -14.93
CA THR A 88 -2.16 -8.18 -13.88
C THR A 88 -3.33 -8.82 -13.14
N MET A 89 -4.31 -9.36 -13.86
CA MET A 89 -5.49 -10.01 -13.26
C MET A 89 -5.15 -11.37 -12.64
N GLN A 90 -4.26 -12.14 -13.24
CA GLN A 90 -3.82 -13.44 -12.71
C GLN A 90 -3.06 -13.31 -11.38
N ARG A 91 -2.41 -12.18 -11.15
CA ARG A 91 -1.64 -11.90 -9.92
C ARG A 91 -2.39 -11.06 -8.91
N PHE A 92 -3.60 -10.59 -9.23
CA PHE A 92 -4.42 -9.87 -8.26
C PHE A 92 -4.86 -10.81 -7.13
N PRO A 93 -4.70 -10.42 -5.87
CA PRO A 93 -4.94 -11.30 -4.72
C PRO A 93 -6.43 -11.28 -4.31
N PHE A 94 -7.30 -11.85 -5.11
CA PHE A 94 -8.76 -11.81 -4.87
C PHE A 94 -9.15 -12.30 -3.47
N GLU A 95 -8.52 -13.36 -2.98
CA GLU A 95 -8.81 -13.96 -1.67
C GLU A 95 -8.55 -12.98 -0.52
N GLU A 96 -7.49 -12.18 -0.60
CA GLU A 96 -7.14 -11.19 0.42
C GLU A 96 -8.13 -10.01 0.45
N PHE A 97 -8.86 -9.80 -0.64
CA PHE A 97 -9.95 -8.83 -0.72
C PHE A 97 -11.33 -9.42 -0.39
N GLY A 98 -11.36 -10.64 0.17
CA GLY A 98 -12.59 -11.33 0.50
C GLY A 98 -13.39 -11.76 -0.73
N LEU A 99 -12.76 -11.81 -1.90
CA LEU A 99 -13.36 -12.23 -3.16
C LEU A 99 -12.87 -13.63 -3.50
N GLU A 100 -13.80 -14.59 -3.51
CA GLU A 100 -13.49 -15.87 -4.13
C GLU A 100 -13.51 -15.72 -5.67
N PRO A 101 -12.73 -16.51 -6.42
CA PRO A 101 -12.82 -16.54 -7.88
C PRO A 101 -14.26 -16.71 -8.40
N ALA A 102 -15.09 -17.39 -7.64
CA ALA A 102 -16.51 -17.59 -7.89
C ALA A 102 -17.34 -16.31 -7.75
N ASP A 103 -16.97 -15.39 -6.89
CA ASP A 103 -17.70 -14.13 -6.68
C ASP A 103 -17.46 -13.19 -7.85
N VAL A 104 -16.21 -13.12 -8.31
CA VAL A 104 -15.85 -12.39 -9.54
C VAL A 104 -16.62 -12.96 -10.73
N LEU A 105 -16.71 -14.29 -10.84
CA LEU A 105 -17.52 -14.97 -11.84
C LEU A 105 -19.01 -14.68 -11.67
N GLY A 106 -19.51 -14.62 -10.43
CA GLY A 106 -20.89 -14.27 -10.13
C GLY A 106 -21.25 -12.87 -10.61
N LEU A 107 -20.36 -11.91 -10.44
CA LEU A 107 -20.49 -10.54 -10.96
C LEU A 107 -20.47 -10.53 -12.50
N ILE A 108 -19.54 -11.27 -13.10
CA ILE A 108 -19.38 -11.37 -14.55
C ILE A 108 -20.56 -12.08 -15.21
N THR A 109 -21.10 -13.14 -14.60
CA THR A 109 -22.19 -13.95 -15.21
C THR A 109 -23.57 -13.30 -15.12
N ARG A 110 -23.79 -12.32 -14.25
CA ARG A 110 -25.08 -11.59 -14.22
C ARG A 110 -25.22 -10.62 -15.38
N GLU A 111 -24.14 -9.88 -15.69
CA GLU A 111 -24.11 -8.90 -16.78
C GLU A 111 -22.74 -8.95 -17.48
N PRO A 112 -22.45 -10.02 -18.24
CA PRO A 112 -21.12 -10.33 -18.73
C PRO A 112 -20.52 -9.24 -19.63
N GLU A 113 -21.34 -8.58 -20.46
CA GLU A 113 -20.87 -7.52 -21.35
C GLU A 113 -20.45 -6.25 -20.57
N ARG A 114 -21.23 -5.87 -19.55
CA ARG A 114 -20.92 -4.70 -18.72
C ARG A 114 -19.73 -4.95 -17.82
N ALA A 115 -19.64 -6.13 -17.22
CA ALA A 115 -18.49 -6.54 -16.43
C ALA A 115 -17.21 -6.61 -17.27
N SER A 116 -17.31 -7.17 -18.49
CA SER A 116 -16.21 -7.20 -19.46
C SER A 116 -15.73 -5.81 -19.82
N ALA A 117 -16.65 -4.89 -20.13
CA ALA A 117 -16.33 -3.52 -20.49
C ALA A 117 -15.64 -2.76 -19.32
N LEU A 118 -16.14 -2.93 -18.08
CA LEU A 118 -15.56 -2.31 -16.90
C LEU A 118 -14.14 -2.83 -16.62
N LEU A 119 -13.97 -4.16 -16.58
CA LEU A 119 -12.66 -4.76 -16.32
C LEU A 119 -11.66 -4.42 -17.41
N HIS A 120 -12.10 -4.44 -18.68
CA HIS A 120 -11.25 -4.03 -19.80
C HIS A 120 -10.83 -2.56 -19.67
N ALA A 121 -11.75 -1.66 -19.34
CA ALA A 121 -11.44 -0.26 -19.13
C ALA A 121 -10.41 -0.05 -18.00
N VAL A 122 -10.56 -0.74 -16.87
CA VAL A 122 -9.60 -0.68 -15.74
C VAL A 122 -8.22 -1.17 -16.16
N VAL A 123 -8.13 -2.31 -16.86
CA VAL A 123 -6.85 -2.85 -17.34
C VAL A 123 -6.21 -1.96 -18.41
N GLU A 124 -7.00 -1.39 -19.32
CA GLU A 124 -6.49 -0.45 -20.33
C GLU A 124 -6.01 0.88 -19.71
N ILE A 125 -6.72 1.38 -18.68
CA ILE A 125 -6.24 2.52 -17.92
C ILE A 125 -4.89 2.19 -17.27
N ALA A 126 -4.77 1.05 -16.59
CA ALA A 126 -3.51 0.61 -15.99
C ALA A 126 -2.37 0.51 -17.02
N ARG A 127 -2.63 -0.08 -18.19
CA ARG A 127 -1.65 -0.19 -19.28
C ARG A 127 -1.25 1.16 -19.87
N ARG A 128 -2.20 2.07 -20.09
CA ARG A 128 -1.92 3.39 -20.67
C ARG A 128 -1.07 4.28 -19.75
N TYR A 129 -1.14 4.07 -18.44
CA TYR A 129 -0.29 4.76 -17.46
C TYR A 129 1.05 4.04 -17.24
N ASP A 130 1.40 3.05 -18.08
CA ASP A 130 2.63 2.24 -17.99
C ASP A 130 2.88 1.71 -16.56
N LEU A 131 1.77 1.34 -15.87
CA LEU A 131 1.84 0.73 -14.56
C LEU A 131 2.57 -0.62 -14.69
N ARG A 132 3.81 -0.64 -14.26
CA ARG A 132 4.57 -1.87 -14.16
C ARG A 132 3.83 -2.82 -13.21
N GLU A 133 3.90 -4.10 -13.51
CA GLU A 133 3.26 -5.13 -12.69
C GLU A 133 3.59 -5.00 -11.20
N GLU A 134 4.85 -4.70 -10.89
CA GLU A 134 5.31 -4.47 -9.53
C GLU A 134 4.58 -3.31 -8.84
N GLU A 135 4.36 -2.21 -9.54
CA GLU A 135 3.65 -1.03 -9.01
C GLU A 135 2.18 -1.31 -8.77
N PHE A 136 1.57 -2.14 -9.65
CA PHE A 136 0.21 -2.63 -9.46
C PHE A 136 0.08 -3.47 -8.18
N LEU A 137 0.99 -4.42 -7.96
CA LEU A 137 1.01 -5.25 -6.75
C LEU A 137 1.25 -4.41 -5.48
N ARG A 138 2.12 -3.41 -5.57
CA ARG A 138 2.34 -2.44 -4.47
C ARG A 138 1.10 -1.58 -4.20
N ALA A 139 0.35 -1.20 -5.24
CA ALA A 139 -0.91 -0.48 -5.10
C ALA A 139 -1.99 -1.36 -4.47
N ALA A 140 -2.07 -2.63 -4.87
CA ALA A 140 -2.96 -3.61 -4.25
C ALA A 140 -2.64 -3.81 -2.75
N LEU A 141 -1.35 -3.92 -2.37
CA LEU A 141 -0.96 -4.00 -0.97
C LEU A 141 -1.38 -2.75 -0.18
N ARG A 142 -1.23 -1.55 -0.75
CA ARG A 142 -1.70 -0.32 -0.08
C ARG A 142 -3.21 -0.33 0.13
N SER A 143 -3.97 -0.70 -0.91
CA SER A 143 -5.43 -0.81 -0.81
C SER A 143 -5.85 -1.82 0.25
N TYR A 144 -5.17 -2.97 0.33
CA TYR A 144 -5.38 -3.97 1.38
C TYR A 144 -5.12 -3.39 2.78
N GLN A 145 -4.00 -2.67 2.96
CA GLN A 145 -3.68 -2.01 4.23
C GLN A 145 -4.71 -0.95 4.61
N GLU A 146 -5.16 -0.13 3.65
CA GLU A 146 -6.17 0.92 3.86
C GLU A 146 -7.55 0.36 4.21
N MET A 147 -7.96 -0.76 3.59
CA MET A 147 -9.21 -1.47 3.92
C MET A 147 -9.23 -2.00 5.36
N HIS A 148 -8.08 -2.38 5.89
CA HIS A 148 -7.93 -2.88 7.26
C HIS A 148 -7.50 -1.77 8.23
N GLU A 149 -7.57 -0.50 7.82
CA GLU A 149 -7.08 0.65 8.60
C GLU A 149 -5.64 0.45 9.10
N ASN A 150 -4.86 -0.34 8.36
CA ASN A 150 -3.48 -0.74 8.64
C ASN A 150 -3.28 -1.39 10.03
N TYR A 151 -4.35 -1.94 10.64
CA TYR A 151 -4.31 -2.62 11.92
C TYR A 151 -4.59 -4.12 11.76
N PHE A 152 -3.73 -4.97 12.33
CA PHE A 152 -3.78 -6.42 12.20
C PHE A 152 -3.72 -7.09 13.59
N PRO A 153 -4.87 -7.41 14.21
CA PRO A 153 -4.93 -7.98 15.56
C PRO A 153 -4.13 -9.27 15.72
N ASP A 154 -4.13 -10.13 14.72
CA ASP A 154 -3.39 -11.39 14.70
C ASP A 154 -1.87 -11.20 14.81
N LEU A 155 -1.33 -10.15 14.19
CA LEU A 155 0.08 -9.79 14.25
C LEU A 155 0.45 -9.12 15.59
N GLU A 156 -0.44 -8.30 16.16
CA GLU A 156 -0.28 -7.75 17.50
C GLU A 156 -0.20 -8.87 18.55
N ASP A 157 -1.16 -9.79 18.50
CA ASP A 157 -1.20 -10.93 19.42
C ASP A 157 -0.01 -11.87 19.21
N ALA A 158 0.46 -12.03 17.98
CA ALA A 158 1.68 -12.80 17.70
C ALA A 158 2.91 -12.15 18.33
N ALA A 159 3.06 -10.82 18.23
CA ALA A 159 4.18 -10.10 18.85
C ALA A 159 4.12 -10.19 20.40
N LEU A 160 2.94 -10.09 20.99
CA LEU A 160 2.75 -10.27 22.43
C LEU A 160 3.09 -11.71 22.89
N ARG A 161 2.59 -12.73 22.19
CA ARG A 161 2.93 -14.14 22.48
C ARG A 161 4.42 -14.40 22.36
N PHE A 162 5.06 -13.86 21.32
CA PHE A 162 6.50 -13.94 21.14
C PHE A 162 7.27 -13.33 22.31
N SER A 163 6.88 -12.12 22.74
CA SER A 163 7.50 -11.45 23.88
C SER A 163 7.32 -12.24 25.19
N ALA A 164 6.15 -12.83 25.41
CA ALA A 164 5.89 -13.67 26.60
C ALA A 164 6.72 -14.99 26.57
N GLU A 165 6.92 -15.58 25.40
CA GLU A 165 7.64 -16.85 25.23
C GLU A 165 9.16 -16.68 25.34
N PHE A 166 9.72 -15.71 24.62
CA PHE A 166 11.17 -15.53 24.49
C PHE A 166 11.73 -14.44 25.41
N GLY A 167 10.92 -13.44 25.75
CA GLY A 167 11.36 -12.28 26.52
C GLY A 167 12.06 -12.61 27.84
N PRO A 168 11.54 -13.52 28.70
CA PRO A 168 12.19 -13.89 29.96
C PRO A 168 13.60 -14.47 29.78
N ARG A 169 13.86 -15.16 28.67
CA ARG A 169 15.16 -15.77 28.38
C ARG A 169 16.16 -14.76 27.81
N TYR A 170 15.69 -13.77 27.06
CA TYR A 170 16.54 -12.82 26.32
C TYR A 170 16.51 -11.40 26.93
N GLY A 171 15.85 -11.20 28.08
CA GLY A 171 15.87 -9.96 28.84
C GLY A 171 15.06 -8.83 28.24
N PHE A 172 13.87 -9.13 27.69
CA PHE A 172 12.91 -8.13 27.24
C PHE A 172 11.46 -8.52 27.58
N ASP A 173 10.59 -7.52 27.68
CA ASP A 173 9.16 -7.66 27.92
C ASP A 173 8.43 -6.40 27.40
N GLU A 174 7.18 -6.19 27.78
CA GLU A 174 6.43 -4.99 27.40
C GLU A 174 7.02 -3.69 27.97
N THR A 175 7.79 -3.78 29.05
CA THR A 175 8.43 -2.63 29.73
C THR A 175 9.89 -2.45 29.33
N MET A 176 10.59 -3.53 29.12
CA MET A 176 11.99 -3.58 28.72
C MET A 176 12.14 -3.98 27.26
N LEU A 177 12.38 -3.01 26.40
CA LEU A 177 12.46 -3.25 24.95
C LEU A 177 13.65 -4.14 24.56
N PRO A 178 13.52 -5.01 23.55
CA PRO A 178 14.59 -5.87 23.11
C PRO A 178 15.80 -5.06 22.63
N THR A 179 17.00 -5.46 23.06
CA THR A 179 18.25 -4.88 22.61
C THR A 179 18.70 -5.50 21.29
N LEU A 180 19.63 -4.87 20.59
CA LEU A 180 20.24 -5.43 19.38
C LEU A 180 20.91 -6.77 19.66
N ASP A 181 21.61 -6.89 20.77
CA ASP A 181 22.30 -8.11 21.20
C ASP A 181 21.31 -9.24 21.52
N ALA A 182 20.22 -8.93 22.24
CA ALA A 182 19.18 -9.90 22.53
C ALA A 182 18.57 -10.48 21.25
N LEU A 183 18.21 -9.63 20.27
CA LEU A 183 17.63 -10.07 18.99
C LEU A 183 18.61 -10.86 18.15
N SER A 184 19.90 -10.47 18.11
CA SER A 184 20.93 -11.19 17.35
C SER A 184 21.25 -12.54 17.97
N THR A 185 21.28 -12.63 19.31
CA THR A 185 21.50 -13.88 20.05
C THR A 185 20.31 -14.83 19.85
N LEU A 186 19.09 -14.32 19.95
CA LEU A 186 17.87 -15.09 19.71
C LEU A 186 17.86 -15.70 18.28
N LEU A 187 18.15 -14.90 17.25
CA LEU A 187 18.21 -15.41 15.87
C LEU A 187 19.23 -16.53 15.71
N ARG A 188 20.40 -16.41 16.35
CA ARG A 188 21.44 -17.46 16.30
C ARG A 188 21.05 -18.73 17.05
N GLN A 189 20.44 -18.59 18.22
CA GLN A 189 20.17 -19.73 19.12
C GLN A 189 18.88 -20.46 18.78
N GLU A 190 17.80 -19.72 18.47
CA GLU A 190 16.49 -20.33 18.24
C GLU A 190 16.24 -20.67 16.75
N TYR A 191 16.92 -19.95 15.84
CA TYR A 191 16.65 -20.09 14.40
C TYR A 191 17.89 -20.43 13.56
N ASP A 192 19.04 -20.75 14.21
CA ASP A 192 20.30 -21.16 13.56
C ASP A 192 20.87 -20.16 12.54
N TYR A 193 20.60 -18.85 12.72
CA TYR A 193 21.12 -17.82 11.80
C TYR A 193 22.62 -17.61 11.97
N THR A 194 23.29 -17.49 10.82
CA THR A 194 24.63 -16.87 10.75
C THR A 194 24.45 -15.41 10.35
N ILE A 195 25.00 -14.47 11.12
CA ILE A 195 24.88 -13.03 10.85
C ILE A 195 26.28 -12.50 10.50
N ASP A 196 26.40 -11.92 9.30
CA ASP A 196 27.59 -11.27 8.76
C ASP A 196 27.29 -9.77 8.52
N ASP A 197 28.09 -8.89 9.09
CA ASP A 197 27.94 -7.44 9.00
C ASP A 197 29.01 -6.77 8.10
N ARG A 198 29.79 -7.54 7.35
CA ARG A 198 30.92 -7.02 6.56
C ARG A 198 30.77 -7.23 5.06
N ALA A 199 30.23 -8.35 4.63
CA ALA A 199 30.24 -8.77 3.23
C ALA A 199 29.57 -7.77 2.29
N LEU A 200 28.37 -7.25 2.65
CA LEU A 200 27.63 -6.32 1.79
C LEU A 200 28.37 -5.00 1.53
N ALA A 201 29.09 -4.48 2.52
CA ALA A 201 29.84 -3.23 2.36
C ALA A 201 31.05 -3.35 1.44
N ASN A 202 31.57 -4.59 1.26
CA ASN A 202 32.76 -4.88 0.47
C ASN A 202 32.45 -5.18 -1.00
N ILE A 203 31.16 -5.41 -1.36
CA ILE A 203 30.72 -5.68 -2.74
C ILE A 203 30.06 -4.41 -3.27
N GLU A 204 30.64 -3.78 -4.29
CA GLU A 204 30.23 -2.47 -4.78
C GLU A 204 28.77 -2.44 -5.21
N GLU A 205 28.32 -3.44 -5.95
CA GLU A 205 26.96 -3.56 -6.47
C GLU A 205 25.92 -3.78 -5.36
N LEU A 206 26.35 -4.30 -4.20
CA LEU A 206 25.47 -4.59 -3.07
C LEU A 206 25.48 -3.52 -1.97
N ARG A 207 26.31 -2.50 -2.09
CA ARG A 207 26.46 -1.43 -1.07
C ARG A 207 25.16 -0.64 -0.81
N ALA A 208 24.23 -0.63 -1.76
CA ALA A 208 22.93 0.02 -1.62
C ALA A 208 21.93 -0.80 -0.79
N PHE A 209 22.14 -2.11 -0.67
CA PHE A 209 21.23 -2.97 0.11
C PHE A 209 21.48 -2.84 1.61
N ARG A 210 20.40 -2.84 2.38
CA ARG A 210 20.44 -2.80 3.84
C ARG A 210 20.78 -4.17 4.42
N SER A 211 20.12 -5.19 3.93
CA SER A 211 20.38 -6.58 4.28
C SER A 211 20.00 -7.52 3.15
N LEU A 212 20.59 -8.71 3.19
CA LEU A 212 20.31 -9.80 2.28
C LEU A 212 20.24 -11.09 3.10
N VAL A 213 19.30 -11.97 2.79
CA VAL A 213 19.14 -13.27 3.42
C VAL A 213 19.31 -14.37 2.39
N LEU A 214 20.20 -15.29 2.64
CA LEU A 214 20.28 -16.55 1.92
C LEU A 214 19.56 -17.63 2.73
N PRO A 215 18.46 -18.20 2.20
CA PRO A 215 17.71 -19.23 2.88
C PRO A 215 18.48 -20.54 2.92
N GLY A 216 18.19 -21.39 3.89
CA GLY A 216 18.83 -22.70 4.04
C GLY A 216 18.53 -23.31 5.40
N ARG A 217 19.13 -24.49 5.70
CA ARG A 217 19.09 -25.10 7.04
C ARG A 217 19.70 -24.20 8.10
N ARG A 218 20.77 -23.50 7.74
CA ARG A 218 21.41 -22.43 8.53
C ARG A 218 21.35 -21.16 7.70
N PRO A 219 20.32 -20.33 7.88
CA PRO A 219 20.18 -19.12 7.08
C PRO A 219 21.31 -18.14 7.34
N GLN A 220 21.73 -17.46 6.29
CA GLN A 220 22.77 -16.43 6.39
C GLN A 220 22.14 -15.06 6.21
N LEU A 221 22.26 -14.21 7.21
CA LEU A 221 21.79 -12.82 7.19
C LEU A 221 23.01 -11.90 7.05
N PHE A 222 23.10 -11.25 5.91
CA PHE A 222 24.09 -10.21 5.66
C PHE A 222 23.49 -8.85 5.96
N ILE A 223 24.19 -8.06 6.77
CA ILE A 223 23.75 -6.71 7.18
C ILE A 223 24.81 -5.70 6.74
N ASN A 224 24.38 -4.58 6.21
CA ASN A 224 25.32 -3.54 5.80
C ASN A 224 25.90 -2.82 7.03
N SER A 225 27.22 -2.86 7.19
CA SER A 225 27.95 -2.28 8.34
C SER A 225 27.81 -0.75 8.47
N ARG A 226 27.35 -0.06 7.42
CA ARG A 226 27.12 1.38 7.42
C ARG A 226 25.81 1.80 8.09
N LEU A 227 24.93 0.84 8.43
CA LEU A 227 23.65 1.10 9.06
C LEU A 227 23.82 1.49 10.53
N TYR A 228 22.93 2.38 11.00
CA TYR A 228 22.84 2.67 12.44
C TYR A 228 22.24 1.49 13.20
N ALA A 229 22.59 1.35 14.47
CA ALA A 229 22.10 0.29 15.36
C ALA A 229 20.56 0.15 15.34
N ARG A 230 19.82 1.26 15.30
CA ARG A 230 18.36 1.27 15.21
C ARG A 230 17.81 0.64 13.93
N GLN A 231 18.52 0.75 12.82
CA GLN A 231 18.15 0.14 11.54
C GLN A 231 18.46 -1.36 11.55
N VAL A 232 19.60 -1.75 12.10
CA VAL A 232 19.98 -3.16 12.31
C VAL A 232 18.97 -3.85 13.20
N LYS A 233 18.60 -3.23 14.32
CA LYS A 233 17.61 -3.73 15.27
C LYS A 233 16.27 -4.07 14.58
N PHE A 234 15.79 -3.21 13.69
CA PHE A 234 14.57 -3.49 12.93
C PHE A 234 14.74 -4.65 11.93
N ILE A 235 15.88 -4.75 11.26
CA ILE A 235 16.17 -5.88 10.37
C ILE A 235 16.09 -7.20 11.14
N LEU A 236 16.70 -7.27 12.32
CA LEU A 236 16.66 -8.48 13.16
C LEU A 236 15.24 -8.81 13.62
N ALA A 237 14.47 -7.80 14.09
CA ALA A 237 13.09 -7.98 14.52
C ALA A 237 12.18 -8.46 13.36
N ARG A 238 12.38 -7.93 12.15
CA ARG A 238 11.67 -8.38 10.94
C ARG A 238 12.05 -9.82 10.55
N GLU A 239 13.33 -10.21 10.67
CA GLU A 239 13.76 -11.60 10.43
C GLU A 239 13.12 -12.56 11.42
N ILE A 240 13.03 -12.18 12.68
CA ILE A 240 12.27 -12.95 13.69
C ILE A 240 10.80 -13.08 13.24
N GLY A 241 10.17 -12.01 12.77
CA GLY A 241 8.81 -12.04 12.25
C GLY A 241 8.62 -13.06 11.12
N TYR A 242 9.53 -13.11 10.15
CA TYR A 242 9.50 -14.12 9.08
C TYR A 242 9.53 -15.55 9.62
N ARG A 243 10.32 -15.80 10.67
CA ARG A 243 10.47 -17.14 11.26
C ARG A 243 9.30 -17.50 12.15
N TYR A 244 8.93 -16.63 13.07
CA TYR A 244 7.86 -16.90 14.03
C TYR A 244 6.50 -17.07 13.35
N LEU A 245 6.21 -16.24 12.36
CA LEU A 245 4.97 -16.33 11.56
C LEU A 245 5.04 -17.39 10.45
N SER A 246 6.17 -18.11 10.31
CA SER A 246 6.36 -19.16 9.28
C SER A 246 6.11 -18.68 7.85
N LEU A 247 6.51 -17.45 7.52
CA LEU A 247 6.31 -16.84 6.21
C LEU A 247 7.31 -17.39 5.20
N LYS A 248 6.83 -18.10 4.17
CA LYS A 248 7.68 -18.85 3.23
C LYS A 248 8.13 -18.01 2.03
N GLU A 249 7.16 -17.33 1.36
CA GLU A 249 7.49 -16.47 0.23
C GLU A 249 8.06 -15.16 0.75
N ARG A 250 9.30 -14.85 0.37
CA ARG A 250 9.98 -13.65 0.82
C ARG A 250 10.98 -13.12 -0.21
N SER A 251 11.25 -11.83 -0.17
CA SER A 251 12.38 -11.25 -0.87
C SER A 251 13.70 -11.62 -0.19
N LEU A 252 14.75 -11.80 -1.00
CA LEU A 252 16.11 -11.98 -0.48
C LEU A 252 16.66 -10.71 0.16
N THR A 253 16.23 -9.53 -0.31
CA THR A 253 16.69 -8.22 0.15
C THR A 253 15.70 -7.55 1.09
N SER A 254 16.16 -6.66 1.97
CA SER A 254 15.33 -5.95 2.96
C SER A 254 14.36 -4.93 2.34
N THR A 255 14.66 -4.42 1.16
CA THR A 255 13.68 -3.81 0.25
C THR A 255 13.66 -4.73 -0.96
N PRO A 256 12.52 -5.28 -1.36
CA PRO A 256 12.46 -6.15 -2.51
C PRO A 256 13.06 -5.44 -3.72
N ASP A 257 14.14 -6.02 -4.25
CA ASP A 257 14.77 -5.57 -5.49
C ASP A 257 13.87 -5.93 -6.68
N ARG A 258 13.19 -7.07 -6.55
CA ARG A 258 12.19 -7.56 -7.48
C ARG A 258 10.99 -8.09 -6.72
N VAL A 259 9.80 -7.80 -7.24
CA VAL A 259 8.52 -8.31 -6.71
C VAL A 259 8.01 -9.43 -7.60
N ASP A 260 8.03 -10.65 -7.08
CA ASP A 260 7.61 -11.83 -7.83
C ASP A 260 6.13 -12.19 -7.63
N SER A 261 5.55 -11.83 -6.46
CA SER A 261 4.14 -12.11 -6.14
C SER A 261 3.57 -11.11 -5.12
N PHE A 262 2.24 -11.03 -5.06
CA PHE A 262 1.57 -10.29 -3.99
C PHE A 262 1.85 -10.91 -2.62
N GLN A 263 1.88 -12.24 -2.52
CA GLN A 263 2.16 -12.95 -1.27
C GLN A 263 3.53 -12.60 -0.71
N GLN A 264 4.54 -12.42 -1.59
CA GLN A 264 5.87 -11.94 -1.17
C GLN A 264 5.79 -10.55 -0.53
N LEU A 265 5.04 -9.61 -1.14
CA LEU A 265 4.84 -8.27 -0.58
C LEU A 265 4.06 -8.28 0.72
N LEU A 266 3.00 -9.09 0.81
CA LEU A 266 2.18 -9.25 2.01
C LEU A 266 3.00 -9.83 3.15
N ASN A 267 3.79 -10.86 2.89
CA ASN A 267 4.66 -11.46 3.89
C ASN A 267 5.73 -10.48 4.37
N ASP A 268 6.28 -9.66 3.45
CA ASP A 268 7.21 -8.59 3.82
C ASP A 268 6.55 -7.55 4.73
N ALA A 269 5.32 -7.16 4.42
CA ALA A 269 4.53 -6.25 5.25
C ALA A 269 4.19 -6.85 6.62
N ARG A 270 3.77 -8.12 6.67
CA ARG A 270 3.49 -8.85 7.93
C ARG A 270 4.72 -8.97 8.82
N ALA A 271 5.85 -9.33 8.24
CA ALA A 271 7.12 -9.43 8.99
C ALA A 271 7.57 -8.05 9.50
N ALA A 272 7.40 -7.00 8.69
CA ALA A 272 7.73 -5.63 9.08
C ALA A 272 6.80 -5.11 10.18
N TYR A 273 5.50 -5.39 10.09
CA TYR A 273 4.50 -5.08 11.12
C TYR A 273 4.85 -5.75 12.46
N PHE A 274 5.07 -7.08 12.43
CA PHE A 274 5.49 -7.84 13.61
C PHE A 274 6.76 -7.25 14.23
N GLY A 275 7.78 -6.94 13.41
CA GLY A 275 9.00 -6.30 13.87
C GLY A 275 8.76 -4.94 14.52
N GLY A 276 7.85 -4.15 13.95
CA GLY A 276 7.39 -2.87 14.54
C GLY A 276 6.70 -3.05 15.89
N ALA A 277 5.77 -4.00 15.98
CA ALA A 277 5.03 -4.32 17.19
C ALA A 277 5.94 -4.86 18.32
N LEU A 278 6.94 -5.68 17.96
CA LEU A 278 7.94 -6.20 18.90
C LEU A 278 8.83 -5.08 19.47
N LEU A 279 9.27 -4.13 18.63
CA LEU A 279 10.13 -3.03 19.04
C LEU A 279 9.38 -1.89 19.74
N MET A 280 8.10 -1.75 19.47
CA MET A 280 7.21 -0.68 19.99
C MET A 280 5.90 -1.31 20.46
N PRO A 281 5.88 -1.93 21.65
CA PRO A 281 4.71 -2.62 22.19
C PRO A 281 3.49 -1.71 22.25
N ARG A 282 2.33 -2.23 21.81
CA ARG A 282 1.08 -1.48 21.66
C ARG A 282 0.70 -0.67 22.90
N GLY A 283 0.67 -1.31 24.07
CA GLY A 283 0.24 -0.66 25.30
C GLY A 283 1.10 0.55 25.66
N ARG A 284 2.42 0.45 25.47
CA ARG A 284 3.36 1.53 25.74
C ARG A 284 3.22 2.68 24.74
N VAL A 285 3.11 2.36 23.44
CA VAL A 285 2.93 3.41 22.40
C VAL A 285 1.62 4.16 22.59
N LEU A 286 0.54 3.46 22.94
CA LEU A 286 -0.76 4.10 23.20
C LEU A 286 -0.69 5.05 24.40
N ALA A 287 -0.03 4.67 25.49
CA ALA A 287 0.17 5.54 26.63
C ALA A 287 0.98 6.80 26.27
N ASP A 288 2.07 6.63 25.51
CA ASP A 288 2.89 7.75 25.04
C ASP A 288 2.13 8.67 24.08
N LEU A 289 1.30 8.11 23.17
CA LEU A 289 0.43 8.88 22.26
C LEU A 289 -0.63 9.67 23.03
N GLN A 290 -1.30 9.05 24.01
CA GLN A 290 -2.29 9.71 24.87
C GLN A 290 -1.66 10.89 25.61
N ALA A 291 -0.48 10.67 26.22
CA ALA A 291 0.25 11.72 26.91
C ALA A 291 0.68 12.84 25.95
N PHE A 292 1.12 12.50 24.75
CA PHE A 292 1.53 13.46 23.72
C PHE A 292 0.35 14.30 23.22
N PHE A 293 -0.78 13.68 22.88
CA PHE A 293 -1.97 14.39 22.40
C PHE A 293 -2.63 15.27 23.48
N ALA A 294 -2.41 14.96 24.76
CA ALA A 294 -2.90 15.74 25.88
C ALA A 294 -2.03 16.98 26.19
N LEU A 295 -0.89 17.18 25.51
CA LEU A 295 -0.06 18.37 25.72
C LEU A 295 -0.84 19.65 25.38
N PRO A 296 -0.66 20.73 26.17
CA PRO A 296 -1.36 21.99 25.91
C PRO A 296 -0.82 22.77 24.71
N ALA A 297 0.42 22.49 24.31
CA ALA A 297 1.12 23.10 23.18
C ALA A 297 1.98 22.07 22.45
N TRP A 298 2.32 22.34 21.20
CA TRP A 298 3.26 21.52 20.43
C TRP A 298 4.67 21.54 21.04
N GLU A 299 5.18 20.36 21.37
CA GLU A 299 6.52 20.17 21.91
C GLU A 299 7.36 19.27 20.99
N PRO A 300 8.20 19.82 20.09
CA PRO A 300 9.01 19.03 19.17
C PRO A 300 9.97 18.08 19.87
N GLY A 301 10.47 18.49 21.06
CA GLY A 301 11.34 17.66 21.91
C GLY A 301 10.65 16.38 22.41
N ARG A 302 9.36 16.47 22.79
CA ARG A 302 8.57 15.29 23.22
C ARG A 302 8.32 14.35 22.06
N PHE A 303 8.02 14.88 20.88
CA PHE A 303 7.82 14.08 19.67
C PHE A 303 9.12 13.36 19.27
N SER A 304 10.26 14.05 19.27
CA SER A 304 11.57 13.48 18.94
C SER A 304 12.06 12.48 19.99
N ALA A 305 11.75 12.69 21.27
CA ALA A 305 12.16 11.81 22.36
C ALA A 305 11.65 10.37 22.19
N MET A 306 10.49 10.18 21.55
CA MET A 306 9.95 8.84 21.25
C MET A 306 10.89 8.02 20.38
N LEU A 307 11.64 8.64 19.46
CA LEU A 307 12.65 7.94 18.64
C LEU A 307 13.76 7.32 19.50
N THR A 308 14.17 8.03 20.52
CA THR A 308 15.20 7.56 21.47
C THR A 308 14.62 6.52 22.43
N THR A 309 13.43 6.76 22.95
CA THR A 309 12.71 5.85 23.87
C THR A 309 12.57 4.46 23.27
N TYR A 310 12.19 4.36 22.00
CA TYR A 310 12.03 3.07 21.32
C TYR A 310 13.28 2.59 20.56
N GLY A 311 14.27 3.46 20.39
CA GLY A 311 15.48 3.15 19.62
C GLY A 311 15.17 2.86 18.16
N VAL A 312 14.29 3.66 17.52
CA VAL A 312 13.78 3.47 16.17
C VAL A 312 14.06 4.66 15.26
N THR A 313 13.84 4.49 13.96
CA THR A 313 13.92 5.59 12.99
C THR A 313 12.58 6.33 12.87
N PRO A 314 12.56 7.56 12.33
CA PRO A 314 11.33 8.28 12.06
C PRO A 314 10.27 7.49 11.30
N GLU A 315 10.69 6.77 10.27
CA GLU A 315 9.78 5.96 9.47
C GLU A 315 9.13 4.85 10.29
N MET A 316 9.91 4.14 11.11
CA MET A 316 9.38 3.07 11.97
C MET A 316 8.35 3.61 12.95
N LEU A 317 8.65 4.75 13.58
CA LEU A 317 7.75 5.38 14.55
C LEU A 317 6.43 5.79 13.89
N LEU A 318 6.49 6.52 12.76
CA LEU A 318 5.27 6.99 12.10
C LEU A 318 4.45 5.87 11.46
N TYR A 319 5.10 4.81 10.97
CA TYR A 319 4.38 3.62 10.53
C TYR A 319 3.68 2.94 11.70
N ARG A 320 4.34 2.82 12.86
CA ARG A 320 3.69 2.28 14.06
C ARG A 320 2.49 3.12 14.51
N PHE A 321 2.58 4.42 14.39
CA PHE A 321 1.44 5.32 14.65
C PHE A 321 0.29 5.08 13.67
N SER A 322 0.59 4.83 12.39
CA SER A 322 -0.46 4.53 11.42
C SER A 322 -1.15 3.18 11.64
N GLU A 323 -0.53 2.29 12.38
CA GLU A 323 -1.12 1.01 12.77
C GLU A 323 -2.06 1.16 13.98
N LEU A 324 -1.77 2.09 14.89
CA LEU A 324 -2.46 2.18 16.18
C LEU A 324 -3.49 3.33 16.25
N ILE A 325 -3.19 4.47 15.63
CA ILE A 325 -4.05 5.66 15.76
C ILE A 325 -5.46 5.45 15.18
N PRO A 326 -5.65 4.86 13.98
CA PRO A 326 -6.99 4.64 13.46
C PRO A 326 -7.84 3.74 14.36
N GLU A 327 -7.30 2.64 14.81
CA GLU A 327 -8.01 1.65 15.64
C GLU A 327 -8.36 2.20 17.03
N PHE A 328 -7.41 2.86 17.72
CA PHE A 328 -7.58 3.20 19.13
C PHE A 328 -8.05 4.64 19.39
N PHE A 329 -7.91 5.53 18.41
CA PHE A 329 -8.35 6.92 18.52
C PHE A 329 -9.45 7.28 17.49
N GLY A 330 -9.77 6.38 16.55
CA GLY A 330 -10.79 6.62 15.51
C GLY A 330 -10.39 7.67 14.48
N ILE A 331 -9.12 8.07 14.44
CA ILE A 331 -8.63 9.18 13.61
C ILE A 331 -7.98 8.63 12.35
N LYS A 332 -8.58 8.88 11.18
CA LYS A 332 -8.00 8.52 9.89
C LYS A 332 -6.85 9.46 9.52
N LEU A 333 -5.81 8.88 8.92
CA LEU A 333 -4.57 9.58 8.66
C LEU A 333 -4.00 9.29 7.27
N HIS A 334 -3.00 10.07 6.90
CA HIS A 334 -2.12 9.75 5.78
C HIS A 334 -0.66 9.78 6.22
N ILE A 335 0.17 8.98 5.54
CA ILE A 335 1.62 9.04 5.61
C ILE A 335 2.15 9.38 4.23
N LEU A 336 3.05 10.36 4.17
CA LEU A 336 3.78 10.70 2.96
C LEU A 336 5.28 10.61 3.25
N ARG A 337 6.00 9.95 2.34
CA ARG A 337 7.45 9.91 2.37
C ARG A 337 8.01 10.40 1.06
N PHE A 338 8.80 11.47 1.13
CA PHE A 338 9.47 12.05 -0.02
C PHE A 338 10.97 11.80 0.03
N HIS A 339 11.55 11.68 -1.16
CA HIS A 339 12.98 11.74 -1.39
C HIS A 339 13.32 12.94 -2.26
N HIS A 340 14.49 13.51 -2.00
CA HIS A 340 15.07 14.59 -2.81
C HIS A 340 16.57 14.35 -2.95
N THR A 341 17.07 14.41 -4.17
CA THR A 341 18.50 14.28 -4.46
C THR A 341 19.09 15.68 -4.53
N ALA A 342 20.17 15.92 -3.82
CA ALA A 342 20.85 17.22 -3.80
C ALA A 342 21.21 17.68 -5.22
N GLY A 343 20.83 18.90 -5.56
CA GLY A 343 21.05 19.49 -6.90
C GLY A 343 19.98 19.15 -7.95
N SER A 344 18.94 18.42 -7.60
CA SER A 344 17.75 18.18 -8.44
C SER A 344 16.62 19.13 -8.04
N ASP A 345 15.79 19.53 -9.00
CA ASP A 345 14.54 20.26 -8.73
C ASP A 345 13.36 19.31 -8.42
N GLU A 346 13.58 18.00 -8.47
CA GLU A 346 12.54 16.97 -8.32
C GLU A 346 12.44 16.48 -6.91
N TYR A 347 11.18 16.24 -6.48
CA TYR A 347 10.81 15.67 -5.19
C TYR A 347 9.93 14.44 -5.43
N HIS A 348 10.46 13.27 -5.11
CA HIS A 348 9.81 12.01 -5.43
C HIS A 348 8.99 11.48 -4.24
N LEU A 349 7.70 11.28 -4.42
CA LEU A 349 6.84 10.58 -3.48
C LEU A 349 7.13 9.06 -3.57
N VAL A 350 7.93 8.55 -2.64
CA VAL A 350 8.39 7.15 -2.67
C VAL A 350 7.48 6.19 -1.92
N ARG A 351 6.69 6.69 -0.99
CA ARG A 351 5.70 5.90 -0.26
C ARG A 351 4.58 6.79 0.27
N HIS A 352 3.35 6.29 0.17
CA HIS A 352 2.19 6.89 0.80
C HIS A 352 1.25 5.81 1.33
N LEU A 353 0.51 6.15 2.38
CA LEU A 353 -0.66 5.48 2.91
C LEU A 353 -1.71 6.58 3.10
N ASN A 354 -2.95 6.38 2.66
CA ASN A 354 -3.90 7.49 2.54
C ASN A 354 -5.33 7.10 2.97
N MET A 355 -5.52 6.89 4.26
CA MET A 355 -6.81 6.51 4.84
C MET A 355 -7.80 7.67 4.94
N ASN A 356 -7.35 8.93 4.91
CA ASN A 356 -8.19 10.12 5.01
C ASN A 356 -8.46 10.82 3.67
N GLN A 357 -8.20 10.12 2.56
CA GLN A 357 -8.52 10.56 1.18
C GLN A 357 -7.89 11.90 0.79
N LEU A 358 -6.70 12.21 1.30
CA LEU A 358 -5.94 13.38 0.87
C LEU A 358 -5.72 13.35 -0.65
N LEU A 359 -5.93 14.48 -1.32
CA LEU A 359 -5.62 14.61 -2.75
C LEU A 359 -4.12 14.71 -2.96
N VAL A 360 -3.49 13.57 -3.18
CA VAL A 360 -2.05 13.47 -3.49
C VAL A 360 -1.89 13.04 -4.94
N PRO A 361 -1.49 13.94 -5.85
CA PRO A 361 -1.11 13.53 -7.19
C PRO A 361 0.07 12.57 -7.09
N SER A 362 -0.16 11.33 -7.43
CA SER A 362 0.84 10.28 -7.46
C SER A 362 0.60 9.43 -8.69
N GLY A 363 1.65 9.14 -9.43
CA GLY A 363 1.54 8.30 -10.61
C GLY A 363 2.79 8.37 -11.47
N ILE A 364 2.93 7.36 -12.30
CA ILE A 364 3.97 7.29 -13.30
C ILE A 364 3.71 8.40 -14.33
N GLY A 365 4.74 9.15 -14.65
CA GLY A 365 4.64 10.23 -15.63
C GLY A 365 4.00 11.52 -15.12
N LEU A 366 3.88 11.70 -13.80
CA LEU A 366 3.50 12.99 -13.25
C LEU A 366 4.57 14.02 -13.62
N LEU A 367 4.26 14.89 -14.59
CA LEU A 367 5.12 16.00 -15.02
C LEU A 367 4.86 17.28 -14.20
N GLU A 368 4.21 17.14 -13.06
CA GLU A 368 3.83 18.25 -12.20
C GLU A 368 4.71 18.28 -10.94
N HIS A 369 4.93 19.47 -10.43
CA HIS A 369 5.70 19.68 -9.21
C HIS A 369 4.77 19.74 -7.99
N HIS A 370 4.94 18.85 -7.02
CA HIS A 370 4.25 18.94 -5.74
C HIS A 370 4.46 20.30 -5.09
N CYS A 371 3.44 20.79 -4.40
CA CYS A 371 3.48 22.11 -3.77
C CYS A 371 4.64 22.22 -2.77
N ARG A 372 5.55 23.17 -2.98
CA ARG A 372 6.75 23.39 -2.15
C ARG A 372 6.45 23.80 -0.71
N ARG A 373 5.19 24.13 -0.39
CA ARG A 373 4.76 24.47 0.96
C ARG A 373 4.34 23.26 1.78
N TRP A 374 4.30 22.05 1.20
CA TRP A 374 4.01 20.86 1.98
C TRP A 374 5.10 20.63 3.04
N LEU A 375 4.68 20.30 4.26
CA LEU A 375 5.61 20.00 5.35
C LEU A 375 6.62 18.91 4.96
N SER A 376 6.17 17.88 4.24
CA SER A 376 7.03 16.80 3.74
C SER A 376 8.17 17.31 2.83
N ILE A 377 7.97 18.39 2.10
CA ILE A 377 9.01 19.00 1.26
C ILE A 377 9.89 19.93 2.10
N ARG A 378 9.29 20.72 2.98
CA ARG A 378 10.04 21.65 3.85
C ARG A 378 10.99 20.97 4.83
N LEU A 379 10.69 19.72 5.22
CA LEU A 379 11.55 18.94 6.12
C LEU A 379 12.74 18.29 5.42
N LEU A 380 12.83 18.39 4.08
CA LEU A 380 13.98 17.87 3.34
C LEU A 380 15.16 18.83 3.46
N PRO A 381 16.31 18.39 4.00
CA PRO A 381 17.48 19.26 4.13
C PRO A 381 18.12 19.58 2.77
N ASP A 382 18.29 20.87 2.48
CA ASP A 382 18.79 21.37 1.21
C ASP A 382 20.31 21.20 1.02
N ALA A 383 21.09 21.20 2.10
CA ALA A 383 22.55 21.21 2.00
C ALA A 383 23.17 19.81 2.09
N PRO A 384 24.19 19.47 1.26
CA PRO A 384 25.03 18.32 1.49
C PRO A 384 25.87 18.54 2.75
N GLY A 385 25.65 17.77 3.80
CA GLY A 385 26.38 17.88 5.08
C GLY A 385 26.09 16.71 6.01
N ALA A 386 26.85 16.59 7.08
CA ALA A 386 26.75 15.54 8.09
C ALA A 386 25.31 15.31 8.56
N ALA A 387 25.04 14.10 9.06
CA ALA A 387 23.79 13.78 9.71
C ALA A 387 23.35 14.94 10.61
N ALA A 388 22.23 15.57 10.27
CA ALA A 388 21.74 16.69 11.08
C ALA A 388 21.41 16.14 12.47
N ASP A 389 22.10 16.63 13.46
CA ASP A 389 21.81 16.37 14.85
C ASP A 389 21.60 17.75 15.53
N PRO A 390 20.39 18.08 15.95
CA PRO A 390 19.18 17.26 15.98
C PRO A 390 18.52 17.07 14.58
N LEU A 391 17.80 15.95 14.43
CA LEU A 391 17.00 15.69 13.23
C LEU A 391 15.98 16.82 12.99
N PRO A 392 15.80 17.31 11.76
CA PRO A 392 14.71 18.21 11.41
C PRO A 392 13.36 17.57 11.82
N VAL A 393 12.64 18.26 12.69
CA VAL A 393 11.29 17.90 13.14
C VAL A 393 10.38 19.09 12.92
N GLY A 394 9.14 18.84 12.49
CA GLY A 394 8.20 19.92 12.24
C GLY A 394 6.75 19.51 12.39
N VAL A 395 5.93 20.55 12.57
CA VAL A 395 4.48 20.51 12.56
C VAL A 395 3.97 21.62 11.65
N GLN A 396 2.83 21.40 11.02
CA GLN A 396 2.18 22.41 10.19
C GLN A 396 0.68 22.14 10.14
N LEU A 397 -0.12 23.18 10.26
CA LEU A 397 -1.53 23.16 9.89
C LEU A 397 -1.64 23.59 8.42
N SER A 398 -1.93 22.65 7.56
CA SER A 398 -2.02 22.83 6.11
C SER A 398 -3.46 23.00 5.68
N GLU A 399 -3.80 24.06 4.95
CA GLU A 399 -5.12 24.26 4.35
C GLU A 399 -5.04 24.12 2.84
N PHE A 400 -5.79 23.18 2.27
CA PHE A 400 -5.88 23.02 0.83
C PHE A 400 -6.75 24.11 0.20
N LEU A 401 -6.16 24.89 -0.68
CA LEU A 401 -6.85 25.98 -1.37
C LEU A 401 -8.02 25.49 -2.23
N SER A 402 -7.94 24.28 -2.77
CA SER A 402 -8.95 23.68 -3.65
C SER A 402 -10.20 23.21 -2.91
N THR A 403 -10.04 22.66 -1.70
CA THR A 403 -11.13 22.03 -0.92
C THR A 403 -11.42 22.74 0.38
N GLN A 404 -10.55 23.67 0.82
CA GLN A 404 -10.58 24.32 2.14
C GLN A 404 -10.46 23.35 3.31
N GLU A 405 -10.09 22.11 3.04
CA GLU A 405 -9.83 21.13 4.09
C GLU A 405 -8.50 21.42 4.78
N GLN A 406 -8.49 21.26 6.09
CA GLN A 406 -7.32 21.48 6.92
C GLN A 406 -6.76 20.15 7.42
N PHE A 407 -5.42 20.06 7.46
CA PHE A 407 -4.70 18.90 7.94
C PHE A 407 -3.60 19.31 8.93
N LEU A 408 -3.60 18.69 10.10
CA LEU A 408 -2.45 18.76 11.01
C LEU A 408 -1.41 17.74 10.56
N CYS A 409 -0.28 18.23 10.07
CA CYS A 409 0.83 17.41 9.62
C CYS A 409 2.00 17.53 10.58
N MET A 410 2.66 16.41 10.93
CA MET A 410 3.89 16.40 11.72
C MET A 410 4.84 15.31 11.22
N GLY A 411 6.14 15.53 11.36
CA GLY A 411 7.10 14.57 10.85
C GLY A 411 8.55 14.98 10.99
N PHE A 412 9.40 14.26 10.27
CA PHE A 412 10.83 14.34 10.37
C PHE A 412 11.50 14.38 8.99
N GLY A 413 12.66 15.05 8.92
CA GLY A 413 13.57 14.99 7.80
C GLY A 413 14.90 14.34 8.21
N ARG A 414 15.57 13.68 7.25
CA ARG A 414 16.92 13.14 7.45
C ARG A 414 17.63 12.84 6.15
N ARG A 415 18.91 12.59 6.20
CA ARG A 415 19.65 12.02 5.07
C ARG A 415 19.68 10.51 5.12
N MET A 416 19.71 9.91 3.95
CA MET A 416 19.80 8.46 3.80
C MET A 416 21.22 7.99 4.08
N VAL A 417 21.37 6.98 4.96
CA VAL A 417 22.70 6.48 5.38
C VAL A 417 23.49 5.86 4.24
N LEU A 418 22.83 5.05 3.41
CA LEU A 418 23.46 4.36 2.29
C LEU A 418 23.55 5.22 1.01
N SER A 419 22.85 6.36 0.99
CA SER A 419 22.83 7.33 -0.14
C SER A 419 22.82 8.74 0.42
N PRO A 420 23.97 9.24 0.91
CA PRO A 420 24.03 10.55 1.61
C PRO A 420 23.61 11.76 0.78
N GLN A 421 23.64 11.64 -0.56
CA GLN A 421 23.13 12.65 -1.49
C GLN A 421 21.60 12.73 -1.50
N VAL A 422 20.90 11.73 -0.94
CA VAL A 422 19.45 11.68 -0.89
C VAL A 422 18.96 12.10 0.50
N ALA A 423 18.14 13.14 0.53
CA ALA A 423 17.34 13.52 1.69
C ALA A 423 16.01 12.75 1.69
N SER A 424 15.51 12.40 2.85
CA SER A 424 14.22 11.74 3.05
C SER A 424 13.43 12.48 4.11
N SER A 425 12.17 12.75 3.84
CA SER A 425 11.20 13.17 4.86
C SER A 425 10.13 12.12 5.01
N VAL A 426 9.56 12.03 6.21
CA VAL A 426 8.37 11.24 6.49
C VAL A 426 7.45 12.06 7.39
N ILE A 427 6.19 12.18 7.00
CA ILE A 427 5.15 12.86 7.77
C ILE A 427 3.96 11.95 8.01
N ILE A 428 3.26 12.23 9.10
CA ILE A 428 1.90 11.77 9.36
C ILE A 428 0.98 12.99 9.38
N GLY A 429 -0.19 12.89 8.77
CA GLY A 429 -1.14 13.98 8.70
C GLY A 429 -2.56 13.53 8.98
N PHE A 430 -3.30 14.35 9.69
CA PHE A 430 -4.66 14.11 10.16
C PHE A 430 -5.59 15.19 9.63
N ARG A 431 -6.77 14.80 9.12
CA ARG A 431 -7.80 15.78 8.78
C ARG A 431 -8.31 16.46 10.06
N VAL A 432 -8.47 17.78 10.01
CA VAL A 432 -9.00 18.53 11.14
C VAL A 432 -10.51 18.45 11.15
N ASP A 433 -11.02 17.52 11.94
CA ASP A 433 -12.43 17.27 12.19
C ASP A 433 -12.75 17.31 13.69
N ALA A 434 -13.95 16.91 14.08
CA ALA A 434 -14.39 16.90 15.46
C ALA A 434 -13.59 15.91 16.32
N ASP A 435 -13.25 14.74 15.77
CA ASP A 435 -12.56 13.68 16.48
C ASP A 435 -11.09 14.07 16.76
N LEU A 436 -10.42 14.68 15.77
CA LEU A 436 -9.07 15.20 15.97
C LEU A 436 -9.05 16.32 17.03
N ARG A 437 -10.04 17.25 16.98
CA ARG A 437 -10.16 18.35 17.97
C ARG A 437 -10.39 17.84 19.39
N ALA A 438 -11.17 16.78 19.54
CA ALA A 438 -11.41 16.15 20.84
C ALA A 438 -10.16 15.44 21.39
N THR A 439 -9.29 14.94 20.51
CA THR A 439 -8.15 14.11 20.88
C THR A 439 -6.86 14.93 21.05
N VAL A 440 -6.54 15.83 20.10
CA VAL A 440 -5.27 16.58 20.06
C VAL A 440 -5.44 17.96 20.67
N ARG A 441 -5.04 18.09 21.90
CA ARG A 441 -5.24 19.32 22.69
C ARG A 441 -4.43 20.51 22.16
N PHE A 442 -3.22 20.28 21.63
CA PHE A 442 -2.35 21.34 21.09
C PHE A 442 -2.73 21.80 19.69
N LEU A 443 -3.82 21.31 19.09
CA LEU A 443 -4.23 21.65 17.72
C LEU A 443 -4.37 23.15 17.48
N ASP A 444 -4.82 23.89 18.48
CA ASP A 444 -5.04 25.33 18.41
C ASP A 444 -3.86 26.16 18.95
N ASP A 445 -2.68 25.54 19.16
CA ASP A 445 -1.47 26.25 19.56
C ASP A 445 -1.10 27.31 18.48
N PRO A 446 -1.02 28.59 18.84
CA PRO A 446 -0.72 29.69 17.91
C PRO A 446 0.70 29.60 17.32
N ASN A 447 1.60 28.82 17.94
CA ASN A 447 2.96 28.63 17.46
C ASN A 447 3.04 27.57 16.34
N ILE A 448 1.98 26.83 16.06
CA ILE A 448 1.94 25.90 14.91
C ILE A 448 1.85 26.72 13.60
N PRO A 449 2.84 26.60 12.70
CA PRO A 449 2.80 27.26 11.41
C PRO A 449 1.54 26.86 10.62
N ARG A 450 0.88 27.85 10.03
CA ARG A 450 -0.29 27.67 9.16
C ARG A 450 0.07 28.07 7.75
N ASP A 451 -0.21 27.18 6.80
CA ASP A 451 0.09 27.42 5.39
C ASP A 451 -1.07 27.01 4.49
N ILE A 452 -1.32 27.86 3.50
CA ILE A 452 -2.20 27.54 2.39
C ILE A 452 -1.38 26.75 1.36
N ILE A 453 -1.83 25.55 1.05
CA ILE A 453 -1.17 24.61 0.14
C ILE A 453 -2.07 24.26 -1.05
N HIS A 454 -1.49 23.63 -2.05
CA HIS A 454 -2.22 23.04 -3.18
C HIS A 454 -1.65 21.65 -3.50
N GLU A 455 -2.23 20.93 -4.44
CA GLU A 455 -1.72 19.64 -4.89
C GLU A 455 -0.37 19.83 -5.60
N THR A 456 -0.36 20.66 -6.67
CA THR A 456 0.83 20.93 -7.50
C THR A 456 0.94 22.41 -7.85
N CYS A 457 2.13 22.85 -8.27
CA CYS A 457 2.36 24.21 -8.71
C CYS A 457 1.59 24.56 -9.99
N GLU A 458 1.46 23.61 -10.91
CA GLU A 458 0.81 23.79 -12.21
C GLU A 458 -0.71 23.95 -12.11
N ARG A 459 -1.31 23.41 -11.03
CA ARG A 459 -2.76 23.56 -10.73
C ARG A 459 -3.06 24.75 -9.83
N CYS A 460 -2.05 25.30 -9.17
CA CYS A 460 -2.20 26.29 -8.10
C CYS A 460 -2.54 27.69 -8.65
N PRO A 461 -3.64 28.31 -8.19
CA PRO A 461 -4.06 29.63 -8.66
C PRO A 461 -3.30 30.81 -8.03
N LEU A 462 -2.47 30.58 -7.02
CA LEU A 462 -1.69 31.63 -6.38
C LEU A 462 -0.73 32.29 -7.39
N THR A 463 -0.55 33.60 -7.28
CA THR A 463 0.42 34.34 -8.10
C THR A 463 1.84 34.15 -7.58
N PRO A 464 2.89 34.49 -8.37
CA PRO A 464 4.27 34.44 -7.89
C PRO A 464 4.53 35.29 -6.64
N GLU A 465 3.82 36.41 -6.48
CA GLU A 465 3.90 37.27 -5.29
C GLU A 465 3.29 36.60 -4.05
N GLN A 466 2.23 35.82 -4.24
CA GLN A 466 1.56 35.07 -3.17
C GLN A 466 2.30 33.76 -2.81
N CYS A 467 3.13 33.24 -3.74
CA CYS A 467 3.88 32.02 -3.55
C CYS A 467 5.28 32.11 -4.17
N THR A 468 6.23 32.59 -3.41
CA THR A 468 7.63 32.79 -3.84
C THR A 468 8.43 31.49 -3.97
N VAL A 469 7.96 30.40 -3.38
CA VAL A 469 8.61 29.06 -3.41
C VAL A 469 8.08 28.14 -4.52
N ARG A 470 7.27 28.68 -5.41
CA ARG A 470 6.66 27.92 -6.51
C ARG A 470 7.73 27.35 -7.46
N ALA A 471 7.58 26.08 -7.86
CA ALA A 471 8.51 25.39 -8.76
C ALA A 471 8.23 25.63 -10.25
N ALA A 472 6.95 25.86 -10.60
CA ALA A 472 6.51 25.97 -11.99
C ALA A 472 5.33 26.93 -12.14
N PRO A 473 5.11 27.53 -13.33
CA PRO A 473 3.93 28.36 -13.61
C PRO A 473 2.63 27.55 -13.54
N PRO A 474 1.46 28.19 -13.42
CA PRO A 474 0.14 27.52 -13.30
C PRO A 474 -0.41 27.01 -14.65
N ALA A 475 0.41 26.32 -15.42
CA ALA A 475 0.11 25.95 -16.81
C ALA A 475 -1.18 25.15 -16.98
N LEU A 476 -1.47 24.21 -16.07
CA LEU A 476 -2.71 23.41 -16.12
C LEU A 476 -3.94 24.22 -15.75
N LEU A 477 -3.81 25.17 -14.85
CA LEU A 477 -4.90 26.07 -14.51
C LEU A 477 -5.23 27.00 -15.69
N GLU A 478 -4.20 27.54 -16.34
CA GLU A 478 -4.35 28.41 -17.52
C GLU A 478 -5.01 27.64 -18.67
N ALA A 479 -4.55 26.44 -18.99
CA ALA A 479 -5.16 25.58 -20.00
C ALA A 479 -6.65 25.26 -19.70
N ARG A 480 -6.99 25.00 -18.44
CA ARG A 480 -8.39 24.80 -18.02
C ARG A 480 -9.23 26.07 -18.19
N ARG A 481 -8.71 27.25 -17.84
CA ARG A 481 -9.39 28.53 -18.03
C ARG A 481 -9.70 28.80 -19.51
N GLU A 482 -8.70 28.60 -20.37
CA GLU A 482 -8.89 28.70 -21.82
C GLU A 482 -9.94 27.74 -22.36
N GLN A 483 -9.91 26.48 -21.90
CA GLN A 483 -10.89 25.48 -22.30
C GLN A 483 -12.33 25.88 -21.85
N MET A 484 -12.48 26.41 -20.64
CA MET A 484 -13.75 26.90 -20.15
C MET A 484 -14.24 28.10 -20.96
N ALA A 485 -13.35 29.07 -21.24
CA ALA A 485 -13.68 30.22 -22.08
C ALA A 485 -14.16 29.80 -23.48
N ARG A 486 -13.47 28.83 -24.10
CA ARG A 486 -13.87 28.27 -25.40
C ARG A 486 -15.24 27.58 -25.33
N LYS A 487 -15.52 26.78 -24.27
CA LYS A 487 -16.84 26.16 -24.09
C LYS A 487 -17.94 27.20 -23.93
N LEU A 488 -17.72 28.25 -23.13
CA LEU A 488 -18.68 29.33 -22.93
C LEU A 488 -18.95 30.06 -24.26
N ALA A 489 -17.90 30.41 -25.01
CA ALA A 489 -18.04 31.04 -26.30
C ALA A 489 -18.82 30.17 -27.30
N LEU A 490 -18.55 28.85 -27.31
CA LEU A 490 -19.30 27.89 -28.14
C LEU A 490 -20.77 27.84 -27.76
N SER A 491 -21.09 27.76 -26.45
CA SER A 491 -22.48 27.78 -25.98
C SER A 491 -23.21 29.06 -26.35
N GLN A 492 -22.55 30.21 -26.24
CA GLN A 492 -23.10 31.50 -26.67
C GLN A 492 -23.35 31.54 -28.18
N LEU A 493 -22.43 31.00 -28.97
CA LEU A 493 -22.57 30.90 -30.42
C LEU A 493 -23.75 30.00 -30.78
N GLN A 494 -23.86 28.84 -30.13
CA GLN A 494 -24.99 27.92 -30.34
C GLN A 494 -26.32 28.56 -29.96
N ALA A 495 -26.39 29.29 -28.84
CA ALA A 495 -27.60 30.02 -28.43
C ALA A 495 -27.99 31.13 -29.40
N ARG A 496 -27.01 31.73 -30.09
CA ARG A 496 -27.25 32.85 -31.03
C ARG A 496 -27.60 32.37 -32.45
N TYR A 497 -27.07 31.24 -32.88
CA TYR A 497 -27.18 30.78 -34.26
C TYR A 497 -27.69 29.33 -34.38
N GLY A 498 -27.87 28.62 -33.28
CA GLY A 498 -28.50 27.31 -33.27
C GLY A 498 -29.97 27.47 -33.69
N THR A 499 -30.31 26.94 -34.85
CA THR A 499 -31.70 26.82 -35.28
C THR A 499 -32.37 25.85 -34.31
N GLY A 500 -33.35 26.35 -33.53
CA GLY A 500 -34.23 25.46 -32.77
C GLY A 500 -34.97 24.56 -33.76
N ASP A 501 -34.73 23.25 -33.66
CA ASP A 501 -35.65 22.21 -34.08
C ASP A 501 -36.56 21.85 -32.90
#